data_6439034172e8ad6a5651a8a05cb640e0
#
_entry.id   6439034172e8ad6a5651a8a05cb640e0
#
_cell.length_a   1.000
_cell.length_b   1.000
_cell.length_c   1.000
_cell.angle_alpha   90.00
_cell.angle_beta   90.00
_cell.angle_gamma   90.00
#
_symmetry.space_group_name_H-M   'P 1'
#
loop_
_entity.id
_entity.type
_entity.pdbx_description
1 polymer ?
#
loop_
_entity_poly.entity_id
_entity_poly.type
_entity_poly.pdbx_seq_one_letter_code
_entity_poly.pdbx_strand_id
1 'polypeptide(L)'
;IDIGILRTTLMETGQWVEADLYNGRVVRIANSFVFKEPVFNYSGSFPFLWDEIKVPIKYGCDHHWVRQTLNQIVDRITSEYAGEAQKAWNEITRQYVVREINLASQVTLVATDNWIEFTLRYVVDYRYRRLTKDKLFTAILDSVRDSEGKMAIASTTVHLVEMPTIQVVGNPPPSG
;
A
#
# COMPACT_ATOMS: atom_id res chain seq x y z
N ILE A 1 -20.50 -17.73 -4.69
CA ILE A 1 -20.50 -19.19 -4.86
C ILE A 1 -21.90 -19.63 -5.30
N ASP A 2 -22.93 -19.03 -4.76
CA ASP A 2 -24.32 -19.38 -5.10
C ASP A 2 -25.23 -18.17 -4.94
N ILE A 3 -26.14 -17.96 -5.90
CA ILE A 3 -27.11 -16.85 -5.89
C ILE A 3 -28.51 -17.45 -5.91
N GLY A 4 -29.18 -17.44 -4.75
CA GLY A 4 -30.58 -17.83 -4.62
C GLY A 4 -31.53 -16.63 -4.66
N ILE A 5 -32.84 -16.88 -4.62
CA ILE A 5 -33.87 -15.80 -4.65
C ILE A 5 -33.76 -14.87 -3.44
N LEU A 6 -33.52 -15.39 -2.26
CA LEU A 6 -33.53 -14.62 -1.00
C LEU A 6 -32.14 -14.38 -0.41
N ARG A 7 -31.16 -15.16 -0.79
CA ARG A 7 -29.81 -15.15 -0.21
C ARG A 7 -28.75 -15.39 -1.27
N THR A 8 -27.63 -14.68 -1.13
CA THR A 8 -26.40 -14.92 -1.88
C THR A 8 -25.34 -15.49 -0.93
N THR A 9 -24.67 -16.54 -1.38
CA THR A 9 -23.57 -17.18 -0.65
C THR A 9 -22.24 -16.76 -1.27
N LEU A 10 -21.38 -16.16 -0.46
CA LEU A 10 -20.08 -15.64 -0.86
C LEU A 10 -18.97 -16.35 -0.10
N MET A 11 -17.80 -16.44 -0.69
CA MET A 11 -16.57 -16.81 0.01
C MET A 11 -15.90 -15.54 0.50
N GLU A 12 -15.56 -15.52 1.78
CA GLU A 12 -14.94 -14.35 2.39
C GLU A 12 -13.45 -14.25 2.05
N THR A 13 -12.97 -13.04 1.79
CA THR A 13 -11.56 -12.73 1.57
C THR A 13 -10.94 -11.93 2.71
N GLY A 14 -11.63 -11.82 3.87
CA GLY A 14 -11.19 -10.99 5.00
C GLY A 14 -11.33 -9.50 4.74
N GLN A 15 -10.53 -8.69 5.44
CA GLN A 15 -10.44 -7.27 5.14
C GLN A 15 -9.64 -7.12 3.84
N TRP A 16 -10.33 -6.86 2.75
CA TRP A 16 -9.77 -6.86 1.41
C TRP A 16 -8.55 -5.95 1.22
N VAL A 17 -8.44 -4.87 1.99
CA VAL A 17 -7.29 -3.95 1.95
C VAL A 17 -6.00 -4.63 2.40
N GLU A 18 -6.07 -5.55 3.38
CA GLU A 18 -4.92 -6.23 3.97
C GLU A 18 -4.79 -7.69 3.54
N ALA A 19 -5.92 -8.34 3.20
CA ALA A 19 -5.97 -9.76 2.86
C ALA A 19 -6.95 -10.01 1.72
N ASP A 20 -6.42 -10.23 0.51
CA ASP A 20 -7.16 -10.52 -0.72
C ASP A 20 -7.29 -12.01 -1.02
N LEU A 21 -6.89 -12.88 -0.08
CA LEU A 21 -6.98 -14.33 -0.20
C LEU A 21 -8.22 -14.88 0.50
N TYR A 22 -8.73 -15.98 -0.02
CA TYR A 22 -9.82 -16.70 0.61
C TYR A 22 -9.39 -17.22 1.99
N ASN A 23 -10.18 -16.90 3.02
CA ASN A 23 -9.91 -17.39 4.38
C ASN A 23 -10.66 -18.70 4.70
N GLY A 24 -11.40 -19.25 3.74
CA GLY A 24 -12.19 -20.48 3.90
C GLY A 24 -13.55 -20.28 4.55
N ARG A 25 -13.90 -19.05 4.93
CA ARG A 25 -15.21 -18.74 5.53
C ARG A 25 -16.24 -18.43 4.45
N VAL A 26 -17.43 -19.00 4.62
CA VAL A 26 -18.57 -18.78 3.73
C VAL A 26 -19.56 -17.83 4.45
N VAL A 27 -19.93 -16.77 3.75
CA VAL A 27 -20.88 -15.77 4.25
C VAL A 27 -22.18 -15.85 3.45
N ARG A 28 -23.31 -15.92 4.13
CA ARG A 28 -24.64 -15.87 3.53
C ARG A 28 -25.28 -14.51 3.81
N ILE A 29 -25.57 -13.78 2.76
CA ILE A 29 -26.14 -12.43 2.82
C ILE A 29 -27.55 -12.46 2.26
N ALA A 30 -28.50 -11.82 2.94
CA ALA A 30 -29.83 -11.61 2.38
C ALA A 30 -29.74 -10.67 1.16
N ASN A 31 -30.42 -11.01 0.06
CA ASN A 31 -30.40 -10.18 -1.15
C ASN A 31 -30.96 -8.76 -0.93
N SER A 32 -31.83 -8.59 0.06
CA SER A 32 -32.34 -7.27 0.46
C SER A 32 -31.27 -6.32 0.99
N PHE A 33 -30.07 -6.84 1.33
CA PHE A 33 -28.98 -6.03 1.87
C PHE A 33 -28.48 -5.00 0.87
N VAL A 34 -28.49 -5.33 -0.43
CA VAL A 34 -28.08 -4.41 -1.51
C VAL A 34 -28.93 -3.14 -1.63
N PHE A 35 -30.14 -3.13 -1.04
CA PHE A 35 -31.02 -1.95 -1.01
C PHE A 35 -30.83 -1.08 0.24
N LYS A 36 -30.02 -1.54 1.21
CA LYS A 36 -29.83 -0.86 2.49
C LYS A 36 -28.43 -0.30 2.66
N GLU A 37 -27.43 -0.96 2.09
CA GLU A 37 -26.03 -0.65 2.27
C GLU A 37 -25.32 -0.50 0.92
N PRO A 38 -24.28 0.36 0.83
CA PRO A 38 -23.47 0.46 -0.37
C PRO A 38 -22.79 -0.87 -0.70
N VAL A 39 -22.82 -1.26 -1.97
CA VAL A 39 -22.08 -2.44 -2.47
C VAL A 39 -20.86 -1.96 -3.21
N PHE A 40 -19.67 -2.32 -2.71
CA PHE A 40 -18.40 -2.03 -3.34
C PHE A 40 -18.00 -3.16 -4.30
N ASN A 41 -17.85 -2.84 -5.57
CA ASN A 41 -17.48 -3.79 -6.61
C ASN A 41 -16.18 -3.34 -7.28
N TYR A 42 -15.08 -4.07 -7.03
CA TYR A 42 -13.75 -3.78 -7.61
C TYR A 42 -13.52 -4.46 -8.96
N SER A 43 -14.38 -5.37 -9.38
CA SER A 43 -14.28 -6.10 -10.63
C SER A 43 -15.38 -5.76 -11.63
N GLY A 44 -16.19 -4.74 -11.36
CA GLY A 44 -17.34 -4.38 -12.18
C GLY A 44 -16.96 -3.71 -13.50
N SER A 45 -17.08 -2.40 -13.55
CA SER A 45 -16.85 -1.64 -14.80
C SER A 45 -15.36 -1.43 -15.13
N PHE A 46 -14.48 -1.50 -14.13
CA PHE A 46 -13.04 -1.30 -14.31
C PHE A 46 -12.29 -2.58 -13.97
N PRO A 47 -11.49 -3.12 -14.91
CA PRO A 47 -10.72 -4.35 -14.66
C PRO A 47 -9.48 -4.13 -13.79
N PHE A 48 -9.24 -2.90 -13.32
CA PHE A 48 -8.07 -2.50 -12.54
C PHE A 48 -8.47 -1.66 -11.33
N LEU A 49 -7.55 -1.55 -10.40
CA LEU A 49 -7.63 -0.62 -9.27
C LEU A 49 -6.32 0.12 -9.08
N TRP A 50 -6.38 1.28 -8.43
CA TRP A 50 -5.19 1.96 -7.92
C TRP A 50 -4.79 1.35 -6.60
N ASP A 51 -3.50 1.06 -6.48
CA ASP A 51 -2.90 0.63 -5.22
C ASP A 51 -1.69 1.50 -4.88
N GLU A 52 -1.33 1.54 -3.62
CA GLU A 52 -0.23 2.34 -3.12
C GLU A 52 0.63 1.53 -2.16
N ILE A 53 1.93 1.78 -2.20
CA ILE A 53 2.87 1.35 -1.17
C ILE A 53 3.66 2.56 -0.67
N LYS A 54 4.01 2.52 0.61
CA LYS A 54 4.79 3.54 1.29
C LYS A 54 6.16 3.01 1.65
N VAL A 55 7.18 3.79 1.35
CA VAL A 55 8.57 3.44 1.58
C VAL A 55 9.22 4.53 2.43
N PRO A 56 9.47 4.29 3.73
CA PRO A 56 10.13 5.25 4.59
C PRO A 56 11.65 5.21 4.35
N ILE A 57 12.22 6.33 3.97
CA ILE A 57 13.65 6.50 3.68
C ILE A 57 14.28 7.43 4.73
N LYS A 58 15.45 7.06 5.24
CA LYS A 58 16.20 7.87 6.21
C LYS A 58 16.53 9.25 5.65
N TYR A 59 16.46 10.26 6.51
CA TYR A 59 17.05 11.57 6.22
C TYR A 59 18.57 11.43 5.97
N GLY A 60 19.08 12.26 5.06
CA GLY A 60 20.49 12.21 4.65
C GLY A 60 20.74 11.32 3.41
N CYS A 61 19.79 10.50 2.99
CA CYS A 61 19.85 9.81 1.70
C CYS A 61 19.64 10.79 0.53
N ASP A 62 20.17 10.47 -0.64
CA ASP A 62 19.92 11.23 -1.86
C ASP A 62 18.50 10.98 -2.37
N HIS A 63 17.58 11.85 -1.96
CA HIS A 63 16.15 11.72 -2.28
C HIS A 63 15.85 11.85 -3.79
N HIS A 64 16.71 12.49 -4.58
CA HIS A 64 16.55 12.56 -6.03
C HIS A 64 16.88 11.21 -6.66
N TRP A 65 18.01 10.63 -6.29
CA TRP A 65 18.42 9.31 -6.73
C TRP A 65 17.40 8.24 -6.29
N VAL A 66 16.94 8.29 -5.03
CA VAL A 66 15.91 7.39 -4.50
C VAL A 66 14.62 7.49 -5.32
N ARG A 67 14.12 8.71 -5.59
CA ARG A 67 12.92 8.91 -6.41
C ARG A 67 13.08 8.31 -7.81
N GLN A 68 14.22 8.55 -8.45
CA GLN A 68 14.49 8.00 -9.78
C GLN A 68 14.50 6.48 -9.77
N THR A 69 15.17 5.88 -8.79
CA THR A 69 15.23 4.43 -8.60
C THR A 69 13.83 3.83 -8.36
N LEU A 70 13.03 4.43 -7.48
CA LEU A 70 11.68 3.97 -7.20
C LEU A 70 10.75 4.10 -8.43
N ASN A 71 10.87 5.18 -9.23
CA ASN A 71 10.16 5.30 -10.50
C ASN A 71 10.55 4.17 -11.47
N GLN A 72 11.83 3.90 -11.64
CA GLN A 72 12.30 2.81 -12.51
C GLN A 72 11.76 1.44 -12.06
N ILE A 73 11.72 1.19 -10.76
CA ILE A 73 11.20 -0.06 -10.20
C ILE A 73 9.71 -0.20 -10.49
N VAL A 74 8.91 0.80 -10.13
CA VAL A 74 7.45 0.73 -10.30
C VAL A 74 7.08 0.65 -11.77
N ASP A 75 7.72 1.44 -12.65
CA ASP A 75 7.47 1.40 -14.10
C ASP A 75 7.81 0.03 -14.69
N ARG A 76 8.96 -0.54 -14.36
CA ARG A 76 9.37 -1.86 -14.85
C ARG A 76 8.36 -2.95 -14.48
N ILE A 77 7.74 -2.88 -13.30
CA ILE A 77 6.84 -3.92 -12.79
C ILE A 77 5.40 -3.71 -13.24
N THR A 78 4.97 -2.45 -13.44
CA THR A 78 3.53 -2.14 -13.62
C THR A 78 3.17 -1.55 -14.98
N SER A 79 4.15 -1.12 -15.81
CA SER A 79 3.88 -0.41 -17.06
C SER A 79 3.09 -1.21 -18.09
N GLU A 80 3.34 -2.52 -18.20
CA GLU A 80 2.62 -3.40 -19.13
C GLU A 80 1.13 -3.39 -18.81
N TYR A 81 0.79 -3.64 -17.54
CA TYR A 81 -0.59 -3.63 -17.10
C TYR A 81 -1.23 -2.23 -17.15
N ALA A 82 -0.46 -1.18 -16.85
CA ALA A 82 -0.92 0.20 -16.97
C ALA A 82 -1.32 0.55 -18.41
N GLY A 83 -0.60 0.03 -19.40
CA GLY A 83 -0.94 0.19 -20.82
C GLY A 83 -2.26 -0.51 -21.21
N GLU A 84 -2.52 -1.70 -20.68
CA GLU A 84 -3.79 -2.42 -20.87
C GLU A 84 -4.95 -1.70 -20.18
N ALA A 85 -4.74 -1.28 -18.94
CA ALA A 85 -5.70 -0.52 -18.16
C ALA A 85 -6.08 0.81 -18.84
N GLN A 86 -5.11 1.51 -19.46
CA GLN A 86 -5.36 2.76 -20.20
C GLN A 86 -6.27 2.54 -21.41
N LYS A 87 -6.10 1.44 -22.13
CA LYS A 87 -6.99 1.09 -23.24
C LYS A 87 -8.42 0.85 -22.76
N ALA A 88 -8.58 0.05 -21.71
CA ALA A 88 -9.88 -0.21 -21.10
C ALA A 88 -10.52 1.08 -20.54
N TRP A 89 -9.73 1.96 -19.91
CA TRP A 89 -10.19 3.26 -19.45
C TRP A 89 -10.74 4.13 -20.58
N ASN A 90 -10.00 4.23 -21.68
CA ASN A 90 -10.39 5.05 -22.83
C ASN A 90 -11.69 4.56 -23.50
N GLU A 91 -11.96 3.24 -23.47
CA GLU A 91 -13.22 2.67 -23.96
C GLU A 91 -14.41 3.05 -23.07
N ILE A 92 -14.21 2.94 -21.74
CA ILE A 92 -15.25 3.24 -20.74
C ILE A 92 -15.55 4.75 -20.72
N THR A 93 -14.54 5.61 -20.78
CA THR A 93 -14.73 7.08 -20.75
C THR A 93 -15.45 7.62 -21.97
N ARG A 94 -15.50 6.89 -23.10
CA ARG A 94 -16.36 7.23 -24.24
C ARG A 94 -17.85 7.10 -23.92
N GLN A 95 -18.21 6.25 -22.95
CA GLN A 95 -19.61 6.02 -22.54
C GLN A 95 -20.03 6.93 -21.37
N TYR A 96 -19.08 7.39 -20.57
CA TYR A 96 -19.32 8.23 -19.40
C TYR A 96 -18.53 9.53 -19.51
N VAL A 97 -19.12 10.64 -19.08
CA VAL A 97 -18.45 11.96 -19.02
C VAL A 97 -17.47 11.96 -17.84
N VAL A 98 -16.35 11.26 -18.00
CA VAL A 98 -15.28 11.20 -16.99
C VAL A 98 -14.03 11.88 -17.57
N ARG A 99 -13.26 12.58 -16.72
CA ARG A 99 -12.01 13.23 -17.16
C ARG A 99 -10.99 12.20 -17.62
N GLU A 100 -10.18 12.56 -18.59
CA GLU A 100 -8.97 11.81 -18.92
C GLU A 100 -8.09 11.71 -17.67
N ILE A 101 -7.72 10.48 -17.32
CA ILE A 101 -6.82 10.19 -16.20
C ILE A 101 -5.61 9.47 -16.78
N ASN A 102 -4.43 9.91 -16.39
CA ASN A 102 -3.20 9.20 -16.69
C ASN A 102 -3.05 8.04 -15.66
N LEU A 103 -2.99 6.82 -16.14
CA LEU A 103 -2.82 5.61 -15.35
C LEU A 103 -1.35 5.22 -15.14
N ALA A 104 -0.41 6.04 -15.60
CA ALA A 104 1.01 5.84 -15.32
C ALA A 104 1.29 5.85 -13.83
N SER A 105 2.30 5.11 -13.43
CA SER A 105 2.77 5.10 -12.06
C SER A 105 3.28 6.47 -11.62
N GLN A 106 3.18 6.78 -10.33
CA GLN A 106 3.64 8.04 -9.76
C GLN A 106 4.39 7.78 -8.45
N VAL A 107 5.52 8.46 -8.27
CA VAL A 107 6.27 8.46 -7.02
C VAL A 107 6.27 9.86 -6.45
N THR A 108 5.58 10.02 -5.33
CA THR A 108 5.53 11.26 -4.55
C THR A 108 6.30 11.10 -3.25
N LEU A 109 6.65 12.20 -2.60
CA LEU A 109 7.28 12.16 -1.28
C LEU A 109 6.68 13.20 -0.34
N VAL A 110 6.71 12.87 0.95
CA VAL A 110 6.40 13.76 2.05
C VAL A 110 7.53 13.66 3.08
N ALA A 111 8.00 14.81 3.57
CA ALA A 111 8.92 14.88 4.70
C ALA A 111 8.09 14.78 6.00
N THR A 112 8.35 13.76 6.81
CA THR A 112 7.74 13.58 8.13
C THR A 112 8.73 13.92 9.23
N ASP A 113 8.34 13.84 10.49
CA ASP A 113 9.24 14.13 11.61
C ASP A 113 10.42 13.15 11.71
N ASN A 114 10.28 11.93 11.20
CA ASN A 114 11.27 10.85 11.38
C ASN A 114 11.94 10.36 10.07
N TRP A 115 11.28 10.53 8.92
CA TRP A 115 11.75 10.04 7.63
C TRP A 115 11.14 10.80 6.45
N ILE A 116 11.66 10.54 5.27
CA ILE A 116 11.04 10.92 4.01
C ILE A 116 10.16 9.75 3.56
N GLU A 117 8.84 9.92 3.57
CA GLU A 117 7.91 8.91 3.09
C GLU A 117 7.71 9.03 1.58
N PHE A 118 8.15 8.05 0.82
CA PHE A 118 7.84 7.92 -0.58
C PHE A 118 6.58 7.08 -0.75
N THR A 119 5.62 7.60 -1.53
CA THR A 119 4.42 6.87 -1.91
C THR A 119 4.49 6.51 -3.39
N LEU A 120 4.46 5.21 -3.70
CA LEU A 120 4.39 4.69 -5.05
C LEU A 120 2.94 4.34 -5.34
N ARG A 121 2.32 5.06 -6.27
CA ARG A 121 0.96 4.82 -6.73
C ARG A 121 0.99 4.22 -8.11
N TYR A 122 0.23 3.15 -8.33
CA TYR A 122 0.20 2.39 -9.58
C TYR A 122 -1.16 1.74 -9.78
N VAL A 123 -1.43 1.27 -11.00
CA VAL A 123 -2.60 0.45 -11.30
C VAL A 123 -2.24 -1.02 -11.31
N VAL A 124 -3.16 -1.85 -10.87
CA VAL A 124 -2.98 -3.30 -10.77
C VAL A 124 -4.30 -4.04 -10.96
N ASP A 125 -4.25 -5.24 -11.53
CA ASP A 125 -5.36 -6.18 -11.48
C ASP A 125 -5.61 -6.61 -10.02
N TYR A 126 -6.85 -6.53 -9.58
CA TYR A 126 -7.24 -6.87 -8.21
C TYR A 126 -6.81 -8.29 -7.79
N ARG A 127 -6.69 -9.23 -8.75
CA ARG A 127 -6.27 -10.62 -8.51
C ARG A 127 -4.77 -10.74 -8.20
N TYR A 128 -3.96 -9.82 -8.69
CA TYR A 128 -2.49 -9.85 -8.58
C TYR A 128 -1.93 -8.80 -7.62
N ARG A 129 -2.79 -8.09 -6.88
CA ARG A 129 -2.41 -7.00 -6.00
C ARG A 129 -1.30 -7.39 -5.02
N ARG A 130 -1.47 -8.50 -4.28
CA ARG A 130 -0.48 -9.00 -3.32
C ARG A 130 0.84 -9.38 -3.99
N LEU A 131 0.77 -10.11 -5.10
CA LEU A 131 1.97 -10.51 -5.84
C LEU A 131 2.73 -9.30 -6.39
N THR A 132 2.02 -8.28 -6.85
CA THR A 132 2.64 -7.05 -7.33
C THR A 132 3.33 -6.30 -6.19
N LYS A 133 2.71 -6.20 -5.00
CA LYS A 133 3.36 -5.62 -3.81
C LYS A 133 4.61 -6.38 -3.41
N ASP A 134 4.57 -7.69 -3.39
CA ASP A 134 5.72 -8.54 -3.08
C ASP A 134 6.89 -8.28 -4.05
N LYS A 135 6.62 -8.25 -5.36
CA LYS A 135 7.63 -7.93 -6.38
C LYS A 135 8.22 -6.52 -6.20
N LEU A 136 7.36 -5.53 -5.90
CA LEU A 136 7.82 -4.16 -5.67
C LEU A 136 8.71 -4.06 -4.43
N PHE A 137 8.29 -4.62 -3.29
CA PHE A 137 9.11 -4.59 -2.07
C PHE A 137 10.41 -5.37 -2.23
N THR A 138 10.40 -6.52 -2.90
CA THR A 138 11.62 -7.28 -3.20
C THR A 138 12.60 -6.44 -4.02
N ALA A 139 12.14 -5.82 -5.11
CA ALA A 139 12.99 -4.98 -5.95
C ALA A 139 13.51 -3.73 -5.21
N ILE A 140 12.71 -3.15 -4.32
CA ILE A 140 13.12 -2.03 -3.47
C ILE A 140 14.22 -2.47 -2.51
N LEU A 141 14.05 -3.60 -1.82
CA LEU A 141 15.05 -4.12 -0.88
C LEU A 141 16.37 -4.50 -1.58
N ASP A 142 16.28 -5.06 -2.78
CA ASP A 142 17.46 -5.31 -3.60
C ASP A 142 18.20 -4.01 -3.94
N SER A 143 17.45 -2.97 -4.34
CA SER A 143 18.03 -1.65 -4.61
C SER A 143 18.65 -0.99 -3.39
N VAL A 144 18.07 -1.19 -2.20
CA VAL A 144 18.67 -0.73 -0.93
C VAL A 144 20.01 -1.40 -0.70
N ARG A 145 20.07 -2.73 -0.84
CA ARG A 145 21.31 -3.51 -0.68
C ARG A 145 22.39 -3.04 -1.65
N ASP A 146 22.04 -2.82 -2.91
CA ASP A 146 22.96 -2.52 -3.99
C ASP A 146 23.30 -1.02 -4.10
N SER A 147 22.69 -0.17 -3.28
CA SER A 147 22.81 1.30 -3.34
C SER A 147 24.09 1.88 -2.76
N GLU A 148 24.94 1.06 -2.13
CA GLU A 148 26.17 1.50 -1.43
C GLU A 148 25.89 2.65 -0.41
N GLY A 149 24.74 2.59 0.24
CA GLY A 149 24.34 3.57 1.27
C GLY A 149 23.61 4.81 0.75
N LYS A 150 23.38 4.95 -0.56
CA LYS A 150 22.59 6.06 -1.13
C LYS A 150 21.11 5.99 -0.73
N MET A 151 20.63 4.78 -0.41
CA MET A 151 19.25 4.52 0.02
C MET A 151 19.27 3.64 1.26
N ALA A 152 18.56 4.05 2.31
CA ALA A 152 18.40 3.27 3.53
C ALA A 152 16.96 3.40 4.06
N ILE A 153 16.36 2.26 4.41
CA ILE A 153 15.02 2.24 5.02
C ILE A 153 15.09 2.87 6.41
N ALA A 154 14.12 3.72 6.71
CA ALA A 154 13.98 4.34 8.01
C ALA A 154 13.23 3.42 8.98
N SER A 155 13.54 3.60 10.26
CA SER A 155 12.77 3.07 11.39
C SER A 155 12.42 4.22 12.33
N THR A 156 11.45 4.02 13.20
CA THR A 156 11.09 5.02 14.21
C THR A 156 12.31 5.37 15.07
N THR A 157 12.65 6.65 15.12
CA THR A 157 13.75 7.18 15.95
C THR A 157 13.15 7.98 17.09
N VAL A 158 13.53 7.66 18.31
CA VAL A 158 13.14 8.39 19.51
C VAL A 158 14.33 9.21 19.98
N HIS A 159 14.19 10.55 20.01
CA HIS A 159 15.17 11.44 20.62
C HIS A 159 14.84 11.63 22.10
N LEU A 160 15.70 11.14 22.98
CA LEU A 160 15.63 11.46 24.41
C LEU A 160 16.22 12.86 24.63
N VAL A 161 15.38 13.84 24.93
CA VAL A 161 15.80 15.23 25.11
C VAL A 161 16.37 15.46 26.53
N GLU A 162 15.82 14.76 27.53
CA GLU A 162 16.31 14.82 28.93
C GLU A 162 16.15 13.45 29.62
N MET A 163 17.20 13.02 30.32
CA MET A 163 17.08 11.93 31.28
C MET A 163 16.81 12.54 32.66
N PRO A 164 15.71 12.20 33.32
CA PRO A 164 15.51 12.65 34.71
C PRO A 164 16.62 12.09 35.58
N THR A 165 17.25 12.97 36.36
CA THR A 165 18.28 12.57 37.35
C THR A 165 17.58 11.82 38.48
N ILE A 166 17.78 10.51 38.56
CA ILE A 166 17.27 9.69 39.66
C ILE A 166 18.21 9.87 40.82
N GLN A 167 17.79 10.61 41.89
CA GLN A 167 18.49 10.62 43.17
C GLN A 167 18.17 9.31 43.89
N VAL A 168 19.15 8.43 43.98
CA VAL A 168 19.05 7.26 44.85
C VAL A 168 19.36 7.70 46.27
N VAL A 169 18.34 7.92 47.10
CA VAL A 169 18.50 8.14 48.52
C VAL A 169 18.81 6.80 49.16
N GLY A 170 20.09 6.51 49.42
CA GLY A 170 20.49 5.33 50.19
C GLY A 170 20.02 5.49 51.62
N ASN A 171 19.32 4.48 52.15
CA ASN A 171 19.08 4.39 53.57
C ASN A 171 20.43 4.28 54.32
N PRO A 172 20.67 5.09 55.36
CA PRO A 172 21.88 4.90 56.18
C PRO A 172 21.87 3.51 56.81
N PRO A 173 23.05 2.86 56.99
CA PRO A 173 23.13 1.59 57.66
C PRO A 173 22.61 1.72 59.10
N PRO A 174 21.96 0.68 59.65
CA PRO A 174 21.46 0.66 60.99
C PRO A 174 22.65 0.84 61.96
N SER A 175 22.57 1.86 62.81
CA SER A 175 23.52 2.10 63.90
C SER A 175 23.45 0.93 64.86
N GLY A 176 24.56 0.18 64.99
CA GLY A 176 24.76 -0.88 65.99
C GLY A 176 24.91 -0.35 67.41
#